data_bd3a7fd33039271674b8ee70a8e1c7a2
#
_entry.id   bd3a7fd33039271674b8ee70a8e1c7a2
#
_cell.length_a   1.000
_cell.length_b   1.000
_cell.length_c   1.000
_cell.angle_alpha   90.00
_cell.angle_beta   90.00
_cell.angle_gamma   90.00
#
_symmetry.space_group_name_H-M   'P 1'
#
loop_
_entity.id
_entity.type
_entity.pdbx_description
1 polymer ?
#
loop_
_entity_poly.entity_id
_entity_poly.type
_entity_poly.pdbx_seq_one_letter_code
_entity_poly.pdbx_strand_id
1 'polypeptide(L)'
;VVAKKKGAGFLSQPQALARFLDQIFQTLDVNISIKTRIGEENLEEGPPLLDLFQRYPICELIIHPRLRRDFYRGQPRREAFTYAVAHSRLPLCYNGDLFSPQDCWDLARQFPSVDRLMAGRGLVCNPALGRQLQGGPPLTKAELQAFHDRLLDGYQSVLSGDWPVLGKMKELWSYWARLFPAPQGHAESQNPHRLHLCRPVPFPGPGPAPRGSLPLRRGILVNPRRVQMKYLPNQP
;
A
#
# COMPACT_ATOMS: atom_id res chain seq x y z
N VAL A 1 -7.07 -17.46 4.10
CA VAL A 1 -7.93 -16.29 4.35
C VAL A 1 -9.00 -16.21 3.29
N VAL A 2 -8.67 -16.13 1.99
CA VAL A 2 -9.64 -15.99 0.89
C VAL A 2 -10.52 -17.23 0.71
N ALA A 3 -9.93 -18.45 0.78
CA ALA A 3 -10.69 -19.71 0.72
C ALA A 3 -11.78 -19.81 1.82
N LYS A 4 -11.59 -19.12 2.95
CA LYS A 4 -12.56 -18.98 4.04
C LYS A 4 -13.46 -17.76 3.86
N LYS A 5 -13.50 -17.15 2.67
CA LYS A 5 -14.29 -15.94 2.34
C LYS A 5 -14.09 -14.78 3.34
N LYS A 6 -12.83 -14.57 3.77
CA LYS A 6 -12.41 -13.48 4.65
C LYS A 6 -11.57 -12.46 3.88
N GLY A 7 -11.48 -11.23 4.38
CA GLY A 7 -10.77 -10.13 3.71
C GLY A 7 -11.40 -9.85 2.34
N ALA A 8 -10.59 -9.73 1.27
CA ALA A 8 -11.09 -9.45 -0.08
C ALA A 8 -12.01 -10.55 -0.65
N GLY A 9 -11.97 -11.79 -0.13
CA GLY A 9 -12.94 -12.84 -0.49
C GLY A 9 -14.34 -12.60 0.07
N PHE A 10 -14.51 -11.59 0.94
CA PHE A 10 -15.84 -11.22 1.44
C PHE A 10 -16.59 -10.32 0.44
N LEU A 11 -15.91 -9.74 -0.53
CA LEU A 11 -16.51 -8.86 -1.54
C LEU A 11 -17.49 -9.59 -2.47
N SER A 12 -17.33 -10.91 -2.65
CA SER A 12 -18.26 -11.74 -3.43
C SER A 12 -19.60 -12.00 -2.71
N GLN A 13 -19.77 -11.52 -1.49
CA GLN A 13 -20.96 -11.77 -0.67
C GLN A 13 -21.53 -10.44 -0.11
N PRO A 14 -22.05 -9.55 -0.98
CA PRO A 14 -22.47 -8.21 -0.56
C PRO A 14 -23.55 -8.21 0.54
N GLN A 15 -24.47 -9.17 0.54
CA GLN A 15 -25.48 -9.27 1.60
C GLN A 15 -24.87 -9.69 2.96
N ALA A 16 -23.90 -10.60 2.94
CA ALA A 16 -23.21 -11.00 4.16
C ALA A 16 -22.29 -9.88 4.66
N LEU A 17 -21.64 -9.14 3.75
CA LEU A 17 -20.87 -7.96 4.05
C LEU A 17 -21.73 -6.86 4.68
N ALA A 18 -22.94 -6.63 4.13
CA ALA A 18 -23.89 -5.68 4.69
C ALA A 18 -24.25 -6.03 6.14
N ARG A 19 -24.69 -7.29 6.40
CA ARG A 19 -25.00 -7.73 7.77
C ARG A 19 -23.81 -7.59 8.73
N PHE A 20 -22.61 -7.86 8.25
CA PHE A 20 -21.41 -7.67 9.06
C PHE A 20 -21.14 -6.20 9.40
N LEU A 21 -21.35 -5.31 8.44
CA LEU A 21 -21.21 -3.86 8.67
C LEU A 21 -22.31 -3.35 9.59
N ASP A 22 -23.55 -3.79 9.42
CA ASP A 22 -24.66 -3.46 10.32
C ASP A 22 -24.29 -3.80 11.76
N GLN A 23 -23.81 -5.02 12.01
CA GLN A 23 -23.40 -5.46 13.34
C GLN A 23 -22.27 -4.61 13.90
N ILE A 24 -21.24 -4.30 13.10
CA ILE A 24 -20.10 -3.48 13.55
C ILE A 24 -20.56 -2.08 13.96
N PHE A 25 -21.33 -1.41 13.09
CA PHE A 25 -21.74 -0.02 13.33
C PHE A 25 -22.83 0.09 14.41
N GLN A 26 -23.56 -0.97 14.70
CA GLN A 26 -24.49 -1.02 15.85
C GLN A 26 -23.78 -1.29 17.18
N THR A 27 -22.65 -1.99 17.15
CA THR A 27 -21.99 -2.47 18.37
C THR A 27 -20.83 -1.56 18.83
N LEU A 28 -20.16 -0.91 17.87
CA LEU A 28 -18.92 -0.15 18.14
C LEU A 28 -19.15 1.34 17.99
N ASP A 29 -18.89 2.08 19.05
CA ASP A 29 -18.87 3.55 19.06
C ASP A 29 -17.43 4.06 18.86
N VAL A 30 -16.88 3.83 17.65
CA VAL A 30 -15.53 4.25 17.26
C VAL A 30 -15.50 4.68 15.79
N ASN A 31 -14.56 5.55 15.43
CA ASN A 31 -14.32 5.91 14.05
C ASN A 31 -13.77 4.71 13.26
N ILE A 32 -14.50 4.28 12.25
CA ILE A 32 -14.17 3.10 11.44
C ILE A 32 -13.74 3.53 10.05
N SER A 33 -12.55 3.09 9.62
CA SER A 33 -12.11 3.15 8.23
C SER A 33 -12.16 1.75 7.61
N ILE A 34 -12.46 1.69 6.32
CA ILE A 34 -12.49 0.42 5.58
C ILE A 34 -11.44 0.44 4.49
N LYS A 35 -10.63 -0.62 4.43
CA LYS A 35 -9.73 -0.87 3.31
C LYS A 35 -10.27 -1.97 2.43
N THR A 36 -10.47 -1.66 1.15
CA THR A 36 -11.08 -2.57 0.18
C THR A 36 -10.30 -2.66 -1.13
N ARG A 37 -10.65 -3.66 -1.94
CA ARG A 37 -10.40 -3.71 -3.38
C ARG A 37 -11.66 -3.30 -4.14
N ILE A 38 -11.55 -3.17 -5.47
CA ILE A 38 -12.67 -2.76 -6.34
C ILE A 38 -13.61 -3.92 -6.70
N GLY A 39 -13.34 -5.13 -6.24
CA GLY A 39 -14.13 -6.32 -6.47
C GLY A 39 -13.30 -7.59 -6.29
N GLU A 40 -13.94 -8.73 -6.47
CA GLU A 40 -13.29 -10.05 -6.43
C GLU A 40 -12.86 -10.49 -7.82
N GLU A 41 -13.79 -10.60 -8.76
CA GLU A 41 -13.57 -11.16 -10.09
C GLU A 41 -13.78 -10.15 -11.22
N ASN A 42 -14.74 -9.20 -11.09
CA ASN A 42 -15.16 -8.30 -12.16
C ASN A 42 -15.20 -6.84 -11.71
N LEU A 43 -15.05 -5.92 -12.67
CA LEU A 43 -15.09 -4.47 -12.40
C LEU A 43 -16.49 -3.98 -12.08
N GLU A 44 -17.51 -4.66 -12.60
CA GLU A 44 -18.91 -4.36 -12.37
C GLU A 44 -19.33 -4.53 -10.91
N GLU A 45 -18.53 -5.23 -10.12
CA GLU A 45 -18.72 -5.36 -8.67
C GLU A 45 -18.42 -4.05 -7.91
N GLY A 46 -17.57 -3.18 -8.48
CA GLY A 46 -17.11 -1.96 -7.83
C GLY A 46 -18.22 -0.96 -7.48
N PRO A 47 -19.07 -0.54 -8.45
CA PRO A 47 -20.15 0.39 -8.18
C PRO A 47 -21.11 -0.06 -7.07
N PRO A 48 -21.68 -1.29 -7.08
CA PRO A 48 -22.55 -1.78 -6.00
C PRO A 48 -21.83 -1.85 -4.64
N LEU A 49 -20.53 -2.17 -4.61
CA LEU A 49 -19.76 -2.17 -3.36
C LEU A 49 -19.55 -0.74 -2.82
N LEU A 50 -19.31 0.23 -3.69
CA LEU A 50 -19.22 1.63 -3.30
C LEU A 50 -20.56 2.10 -2.70
N ASP A 51 -21.69 1.79 -3.35
CA ASP A 51 -23.01 2.12 -2.86
C ASP A 51 -23.32 1.46 -1.52
N LEU A 52 -22.87 0.22 -1.33
CA LEU A 52 -22.99 -0.46 -0.04
C LEU A 52 -22.21 0.28 1.05
N PHE A 53 -20.94 0.60 0.81
CA PHE A 53 -20.11 1.30 1.81
C PHE A 53 -20.67 2.68 2.17
N GLN A 54 -21.27 3.39 1.23
CA GLN A 54 -21.85 4.72 1.44
C GLN A 54 -23.10 4.74 2.36
N ARG A 55 -23.64 3.57 2.71
CA ARG A 55 -24.76 3.46 3.67
C ARG A 55 -24.31 3.58 5.12
N TYR A 56 -22.99 3.54 5.37
CA TYR A 56 -22.41 3.51 6.71
C TYR A 56 -21.59 4.78 6.99
N PRO A 57 -21.48 5.21 8.25
CA PRO A 57 -20.69 6.36 8.65
C PRO A 57 -19.19 6.06 8.69
N ILE A 58 -18.65 5.62 7.54
CA ILE A 58 -17.24 5.31 7.38
C ILE A 58 -16.45 6.61 7.35
N CYS A 59 -15.45 6.73 8.23
CA CYS A 59 -14.63 7.93 8.30
C CYS A 59 -13.58 8.04 7.17
N GLU A 60 -13.23 6.91 6.53
CA GLU A 60 -12.32 6.85 5.38
C GLU A 60 -12.48 5.53 4.64
N LEU A 61 -12.62 5.60 3.33
CA LEU A 61 -12.62 4.43 2.44
C LEU A 61 -11.30 4.37 1.67
N ILE A 62 -10.46 3.39 2.01
CA ILE A 62 -9.17 3.16 1.39
C ILE A 62 -9.35 2.16 0.25
N ILE A 63 -9.15 2.60 -0.99
CA ILE A 63 -9.39 1.78 -2.17
C ILE A 63 -8.07 1.37 -2.81
N HIS A 64 -7.88 0.04 -2.96
CA HIS A 64 -6.85 -0.53 -3.81
C HIS A 64 -7.49 -0.90 -5.15
N PRO A 65 -7.24 -0.14 -6.25
CA PRO A 65 -7.96 -0.33 -7.51
C PRO A 65 -7.42 -1.52 -8.31
N ARG A 66 -7.48 -2.66 -7.71
CA ARG A 66 -7.24 -3.99 -8.28
C ARG A 66 -8.36 -4.93 -7.82
N LEU A 67 -8.71 -5.91 -8.68
CA LEU A 67 -9.55 -7.03 -8.28
C LEU A 67 -8.78 -7.98 -7.36
N ARG A 68 -9.49 -8.79 -6.57
CA ARG A 68 -8.85 -9.83 -5.76
C ARG A 68 -8.04 -10.81 -6.62
N ARG A 69 -8.61 -11.23 -7.75
CA ARG A 69 -7.98 -12.20 -8.67
C ARG A 69 -6.65 -11.72 -9.27
N ASP A 70 -6.44 -10.40 -9.33
CA ASP A 70 -5.19 -9.84 -9.86
C ASP A 70 -4.01 -10.07 -8.92
N PHE A 71 -4.28 -10.33 -7.63
CA PHE A 71 -3.26 -10.29 -6.58
C PHE A 71 -2.50 -8.96 -6.61
N TYR A 72 -1.29 -8.94 -7.20
CA TYR A 72 -0.48 -7.76 -7.44
C TYR A 72 0.03 -7.70 -8.89
N ARG A 73 -0.59 -8.47 -9.79
CA ARG A 73 -0.25 -8.48 -11.21
C ARG A 73 -0.86 -7.28 -11.93
N GLY A 74 -0.20 -6.86 -13.00
CA GLY A 74 -0.64 -5.70 -13.79
C GLY A 74 -0.55 -4.39 -13.02
N GLN A 75 -1.10 -3.33 -13.60
CA GLN A 75 -1.18 -2.01 -12.99
C GLN A 75 -2.49 -1.83 -12.21
N PRO A 76 -2.52 -0.98 -11.17
CA PRO A 76 -3.78 -0.55 -10.57
C PRO A 76 -4.67 0.13 -11.61
N ARG A 77 -5.96 -0.22 -11.62
CA ARG A 77 -6.94 0.36 -12.56
C ARG A 77 -7.37 1.73 -12.08
N ARG A 78 -6.65 2.76 -12.48
CA ARG A 78 -6.92 4.15 -12.06
C ARG A 78 -8.30 4.63 -12.49
N GLU A 79 -8.85 4.09 -13.60
CA GLU A 79 -10.20 4.39 -14.10
C GLU A 79 -11.28 3.99 -13.09
N ALA A 80 -11.11 2.83 -12.43
CA ALA A 80 -12.03 2.41 -11.37
C ALA A 80 -11.94 3.31 -10.13
N PHE A 81 -10.75 3.86 -9.85
CA PHE A 81 -10.61 4.86 -8.79
C PHE A 81 -11.20 6.21 -9.20
N THR A 82 -11.07 6.61 -10.47
CA THR A 82 -11.74 7.80 -11.02
C THR A 82 -13.26 7.70 -10.83
N TYR A 83 -13.84 6.53 -11.09
CA TYR A 83 -15.25 6.29 -10.81
C TYR A 83 -15.58 6.54 -9.34
N ALA A 84 -14.80 5.97 -8.43
CA ALA A 84 -15.01 6.17 -7.00
C ALA A 84 -14.91 7.63 -6.58
N VAL A 85 -13.94 8.39 -7.13
CA VAL A 85 -13.78 9.83 -6.85
C VAL A 85 -15.01 10.63 -7.31
N ALA A 86 -15.59 10.26 -8.45
CA ALA A 86 -16.77 10.95 -9.00
C ALA A 86 -18.07 10.63 -8.25
N HIS A 87 -18.20 9.45 -7.64
CA HIS A 87 -19.47 8.97 -7.10
C HIS A 87 -19.45 8.77 -5.58
N SER A 88 -18.30 8.88 -4.91
CA SER A 88 -18.21 8.70 -3.46
C SER A 88 -18.56 9.98 -2.70
N ARG A 89 -19.38 9.82 -1.66
CA ARG A 89 -19.59 10.83 -0.61
C ARG A 89 -18.66 10.63 0.58
N LEU A 90 -17.95 9.51 0.63
CA LEU A 90 -17.01 9.18 1.71
C LEU A 90 -15.64 9.81 1.41
N PRO A 91 -14.88 10.20 2.45
CA PRO A 91 -13.48 10.54 2.30
C PRO A 91 -12.69 9.37 1.72
N LEU A 92 -11.98 9.60 0.62
CA LEU A 92 -11.23 8.56 -0.09
C LEU A 92 -9.75 8.61 0.23
N CYS A 93 -9.13 7.43 0.29
CA CYS A 93 -7.70 7.24 0.32
C CYS A 93 -7.29 6.28 -0.80
N TYR A 94 -6.34 6.69 -1.63
CA TYR A 94 -5.80 5.81 -2.66
C TYR A 94 -4.72 4.88 -2.10
N ASN A 95 -4.78 3.61 -2.47
CA ASN A 95 -3.72 2.64 -2.19
C ASN A 95 -3.38 1.84 -3.45
N GLY A 96 -2.15 1.89 -3.90
CA GLY A 96 -1.70 1.06 -5.03
C GLY A 96 -0.42 1.59 -5.68
N ASP A 97 0.61 0.75 -5.72
CA ASP A 97 1.87 0.95 -6.44
C ASP A 97 2.51 2.34 -6.29
N LEU A 98 2.55 2.83 -5.06
CA LEU A 98 3.24 4.06 -4.68
C LEU A 98 4.64 3.68 -4.16
N PHE A 99 5.65 3.73 -5.02
CA PHE A 99 7.00 3.29 -4.70
C PHE A 99 8.01 4.43 -4.63
N SER A 100 7.71 5.53 -5.30
CA SER A 100 8.56 6.73 -5.35
C SER A 100 7.77 7.99 -4.98
N PRO A 101 8.44 9.08 -4.62
CA PRO A 101 7.78 10.37 -4.46
C PRO A 101 7.05 10.80 -5.74
N GLN A 102 7.62 10.51 -6.91
CA GLN A 102 7.01 10.86 -8.20
C GLN A 102 5.66 10.17 -8.39
N ASP A 103 5.53 8.87 -8.04
CA ASP A 103 4.25 8.15 -8.12
C ASP A 103 3.18 8.84 -7.27
N CYS A 104 3.56 9.30 -6.08
CA CYS A 104 2.65 9.99 -5.17
C CYS A 104 2.24 11.37 -5.72
N TRP A 105 3.19 12.14 -6.26
CA TRP A 105 2.89 13.46 -6.83
C TRP A 105 2.06 13.35 -8.10
N ASP A 106 2.33 12.38 -8.97
CA ASP A 106 1.55 12.14 -10.18
C ASP A 106 0.10 11.77 -9.83
N LEU A 107 -0.08 10.95 -8.80
CA LEU A 107 -1.41 10.60 -8.33
C LEU A 107 -2.14 11.81 -7.71
N ALA A 108 -1.46 12.60 -6.89
CA ALA A 108 -2.03 13.81 -6.30
C ALA A 108 -2.45 14.84 -7.37
N ARG A 109 -1.69 14.95 -8.47
CA ARG A 109 -2.07 15.77 -9.62
C ARG A 109 -3.28 15.21 -10.37
N GLN A 110 -3.35 13.90 -10.51
CA GLN A 110 -4.48 13.25 -11.20
C GLN A 110 -5.78 13.33 -10.39
N PHE A 111 -5.69 13.29 -9.06
CA PHE A 111 -6.84 13.29 -8.14
C PHE A 111 -6.71 14.38 -7.07
N PRO A 112 -6.86 15.67 -7.46
CA PRO A 112 -6.61 16.79 -6.54
C PRO A 112 -7.61 16.88 -5.37
N SER A 113 -8.76 16.20 -5.46
CA SER A 113 -9.74 16.10 -4.39
C SER A 113 -9.42 15.02 -3.36
N VAL A 114 -8.41 14.17 -3.62
CA VAL A 114 -7.99 13.09 -2.73
C VAL A 114 -6.75 13.53 -1.97
N ASP A 115 -6.91 13.78 -0.69
CA ASP A 115 -5.86 14.31 0.18
C ASP A 115 -5.04 13.23 0.91
N ARG A 116 -5.39 11.95 0.73
CA ARG A 116 -4.79 10.82 1.44
C ARG A 116 -4.30 9.72 0.52
N LEU A 117 -3.06 9.31 0.76
CA LEU A 117 -2.42 8.21 0.05
C LEU A 117 -1.93 7.16 1.06
N MET A 118 -2.13 5.89 0.74
CA MET A 118 -1.60 4.78 1.54
C MET A 118 -0.51 4.06 0.77
N ALA A 119 0.73 4.20 1.19
CA ALA A 119 1.84 3.40 0.70
C ALA A 119 2.04 2.16 1.59
N GLY A 120 2.13 0.98 0.98
CA GLY A 120 2.47 -0.27 1.66
C GLY A 120 3.86 -0.74 1.25
N ARG A 121 3.93 -1.52 0.19
CA ARG A 121 5.19 -2.05 -0.36
C ARG A 121 6.23 -0.96 -0.68
N GLY A 122 5.77 0.23 -1.10
CA GLY A 122 6.65 1.36 -1.36
C GLY A 122 7.47 1.79 -0.15
N LEU A 123 6.86 1.79 1.06
CA LEU A 123 7.58 2.09 2.31
C LEU A 123 8.55 0.96 2.71
N VAL A 124 8.24 -0.29 2.35
CA VAL A 124 9.18 -1.40 2.55
C VAL A 124 10.35 -1.27 1.57
N CYS A 125 10.07 -0.97 0.28
CA CYS A 125 11.11 -0.75 -0.73
C CYS A 125 12.00 0.46 -0.40
N ASN A 126 11.39 1.55 0.04
CA ASN A 126 12.07 2.81 0.35
C ASN A 126 11.59 3.34 1.72
N PRO A 127 12.28 2.99 2.81
CA PRO A 127 11.94 3.47 4.15
C PRO A 127 11.95 4.99 4.30
N ALA A 128 12.66 5.70 3.42
CA ALA A 128 12.71 7.17 3.42
C ALA A 128 11.61 7.82 2.58
N LEU A 129 10.69 7.06 1.98
CA LEU A 129 9.63 7.60 1.10
C LEU A 129 8.83 8.72 1.77
N GLY A 130 8.41 8.52 3.02
CA GLY A 130 7.67 9.55 3.77
C GLY A 130 8.46 10.84 3.98
N ARG A 131 9.76 10.71 4.30
CA ARG A 131 10.68 11.85 4.45
C ARG A 131 10.85 12.59 3.12
N GLN A 132 11.04 11.85 2.03
CA GLN A 132 11.18 12.44 0.69
C GLN A 132 9.94 13.19 0.22
N LEU A 133 8.76 12.69 0.55
CA LEU A 133 7.49 13.39 0.27
C LEU A 133 7.37 14.73 1.01
N GLN A 134 8.06 14.87 2.13
CA GLN A 134 8.15 16.12 2.90
C GLN A 134 9.34 17.00 2.46
N GLY A 135 9.99 16.69 1.34
CA GLY A 135 11.14 17.45 0.82
C GLY A 135 12.49 17.09 1.46
N GLY A 136 12.52 16.05 2.29
CA GLY A 136 13.77 15.58 2.91
C GLY A 136 14.66 14.75 1.96
N PRO A 137 15.89 14.46 2.37
CA PRO A 137 16.88 13.78 1.53
C PRO A 137 16.49 12.33 1.22
N PRO A 138 17.03 11.76 0.12
CA PRO A 138 16.86 10.36 -0.22
C PRO A 138 17.51 9.42 0.79
N LEU A 139 17.12 8.14 0.73
CA LEU A 139 17.71 7.07 1.53
C LEU A 139 19.18 6.89 1.16
N THR A 140 20.06 6.86 2.14
CA THR A 140 21.48 6.52 1.97
C THR A 140 21.74 5.03 2.21
N LYS A 141 22.88 4.53 1.70
CA LYS A 141 23.31 3.14 1.98
C LYS A 141 23.50 2.89 3.47
N ALA A 142 24.08 3.84 4.19
CA ALA A 142 24.33 3.73 5.64
C ALA A 142 23.01 3.65 6.42
N GLU A 143 22.01 4.45 6.05
CA GLU A 143 20.67 4.38 6.67
C GLU A 143 19.98 3.05 6.37
N LEU A 144 20.09 2.54 5.13
CA LEU A 144 19.51 1.24 4.78
C LEU A 144 20.20 0.12 5.55
N GLN A 145 21.53 0.16 5.69
CA GLN A 145 22.27 -0.82 6.47
C GLN A 145 21.85 -0.78 7.94
N ALA A 146 21.81 0.38 8.56
CA ALA A 146 21.38 0.53 9.94
C ALA A 146 19.94 0.06 10.16
N PHE A 147 19.07 0.26 9.17
CA PHE A 147 17.69 -0.24 9.20
C PHE A 147 17.63 -1.77 9.08
N HIS A 148 18.42 -2.35 8.15
CA HIS A 148 18.59 -3.79 7.99
C HIS A 148 19.04 -4.44 9.30
N ASP A 149 20.12 -3.94 9.91
CA ASP A 149 20.72 -4.52 11.10
C ASP A 149 19.75 -4.49 12.28
N ARG A 150 19.03 -3.38 12.46
CA ARG A 150 17.98 -3.26 13.49
C ARG A 150 16.83 -4.25 13.29
N LEU A 151 16.43 -4.52 12.04
CA LEU A 151 15.39 -5.52 11.74
C LEU A 151 15.90 -6.94 11.97
N LEU A 152 17.16 -7.22 11.61
CA LEU A 152 17.80 -8.49 11.86
C LEU A 152 17.84 -8.80 13.35
N ASP A 153 18.36 -7.86 14.16
CA ASP A 153 18.41 -7.97 15.62
C ASP A 153 17.00 -8.17 16.22
N GLY A 154 16.02 -7.40 15.71
CA GLY A 154 14.63 -7.53 16.14
C GLY A 154 14.02 -8.89 15.82
N TYR A 155 14.29 -9.45 14.65
CA TYR A 155 13.81 -10.80 14.33
C TYR A 155 14.53 -11.89 15.13
N GLN A 156 15.83 -11.74 15.35
CA GLN A 156 16.60 -12.67 16.18
C GLN A 156 16.12 -12.69 17.64
N SER A 157 15.65 -11.56 18.15
CA SER A 157 15.14 -11.49 19.54
C SER A 157 13.76 -12.14 19.74
N VAL A 158 12.97 -12.33 18.67
CA VAL A 158 11.57 -12.84 18.79
C VAL A 158 11.32 -14.16 18.07
N LEU A 159 12.21 -14.58 17.16
CA LEU A 159 12.06 -15.83 16.41
C LEU A 159 13.07 -16.86 16.88
N SER A 160 12.63 -18.10 17.01
CA SER A 160 13.51 -19.21 17.41
C SER A 160 14.25 -19.79 16.21
N GLY A 161 15.57 -19.68 16.22
CA GLY A 161 16.48 -20.26 15.23
C GLY A 161 16.68 -19.41 13.97
N ASP A 162 17.71 -19.72 13.20
CA ASP A 162 18.18 -18.91 12.06
C ASP A 162 17.26 -18.98 10.85
N TRP A 163 16.62 -20.13 10.59
CA TRP A 163 15.79 -20.32 9.40
C TRP A 163 14.59 -19.38 9.30
N PRO A 164 13.79 -19.18 10.36
CA PRO A 164 12.71 -18.19 10.33
C PRO A 164 13.23 -16.76 10.13
N VAL A 165 14.34 -16.39 10.80
CA VAL A 165 14.97 -15.09 10.66
C VAL A 165 15.43 -14.88 9.21
N LEU A 166 16.15 -15.84 8.63
CA LEU A 166 16.61 -15.79 7.25
C LEU A 166 15.45 -15.67 6.26
N GLY A 167 14.34 -16.39 6.52
CA GLY A 167 13.13 -16.30 5.71
C GLY A 167 12.56 -14.87 5.68
N LYS A 168 12.49 -14.21 6.84
CA LYS A 168 12.03 -12.82 6.94
C LYS A 168 12.99 -11.83 6.27
N MET A 169 14.27 -12.00 6.48
CA MET A 169 15.29 -11.14 5.83
C MET A 169 15.28 -11.31 4.31
N LYS A 170 15.14 -12.52 3.78
CA LYS A 170 15.00 -12.76 2.34
C LYS A 170 13.76 -12.07 1.74
N GLU A 171 12.63 -12.10 2.46
CA GLU A 171 11.43 -11.38 2.05
C GLU A 171 11.72 -9.87 1.91
N LEU A 172 12.35 -9.25 2.91
CA LEU A 172 12.73 -7.84 2.87
C LEU A 172 13.74 -7.52 1.75
N TRP A 173 14.76 -8.36 1.59
CA TRP A 173 15.74 -8.20 0.52
C TRP A 173 15.11 -8.28 -0.88
N SER A 174 14.04 -9.02 -1.07
CA SER A 174 13.30 -9.05 -2.34
C SER A 174 12.73 -7.67 -2.72
N TYR A 175 12.48 -6.83 -1.74
CA TYR A 175 12.07 -5.43 -1.94
C TYR A 175 13.28 -4.50 -2.11
N TRP A 176 14.29 -4.61 -1.27
CA TRP A 176 15.45 -3.72 -1.27
C TRP A 176 16.41 -3.94 -2.44
N ALA A 177 16.48 -5.15 -2.99
CA ALA A 177 17.31 -5.44 -4.16
C ALA A 177 17.08 -4.47 -5.32
N ARG A 178 15.95 -3.84 -5.38
CA ARG A 178 15.56 -2.86 -6.41
C ARG A 178 16.16 -1.48 -6.21
N LEU A 179 16.67 -1.20 -5.01
CA LEU A 179 17.43 0.01 -4.73
C LEU A 179 18.84 -0.04 -5.32
N PHE A 180 19.29 -1.22 -5.75
CA PHE A 180 20.61 -1.41 -6.31
C PHE A 180 20.51 -1.59 -7.83
N PRO A 181 21.41 -0.98 -8.62
CA PRO A 181 21.47 -1.21 -10.05
C PRO A 181 21.70 -2.71 -10.34
N ALA A 182 21.07 -3.24 -11.36
CA ALA A 182 21.35 -4.59 -11.81
C ALA A 182 22.83 -4.70 -12.22
N PRO A 183 23.53 -5.80 -11.90
CA PRO A 183 24.89 -6.02 -12.40
C PRO A 183 24.88 -5.93 -13.92
N GLN A 184 25.76 -5.10 -14.48
CA GLN A 184 25.90 -5.01 -15.94
C GLN A 184 26.30 -6.39 -16.47
N GLY A 185 25.48 -7.00 -17.33
CA GLY A 185 25.81 -8.26 -18.01
C GLY A 185 24.90 -9.46 -17.77
N HIS A 186 23.88 -9.36 -16.94
CA HIS A 186 22.88 -10.43 -16.85
C HIS A 186 21.64 -10.04 -17.64
N ALA A 187 21.45 -10.71 -18.79
CA ALA A 187 20.23 -10.66 -19.57
C ALA A 187 19.01 -10.89 -18.64
N GLU A 188 17.97 -10.08 -18.85
CA GLU A 188 16.69 -10.21 -18.14
C GLU A 188 16.23 -11.66 -18.18
N SER A 189 16.25 -12.30 -17.02
CA SER A 189 15.66 -13.64 -16.86
C SER A 189 14.17 -13.52 -17.18
N GLN A 190 13.77 -14.18 -18.27
CA GLN A 190 12.39 -14.24 -18.79
C GLN A 190 11.46 -15.04 -17.86
N ASN A 191 11.52 -14.82 -16.55
CA ASN A 191 10.58 -15.42 -15.63
C ASN A 191 9.45 -14.41 -15.34
N PRO A 192 8.26 -14.54 -15.99
CA PRO A 192 7.17 -13.58 -15.89
C PRO A 192 6.58 -13.46 -14.48
N HIS A 193 6.91 -14.38 -13.58
CA HIS A 193 6.42 -14.36 -12.20
C HIS A 193 7.25 -13.50 -11.24
N ARG A 194 8.39 -12.96 -11.67
CA ARG A 194 9.32 -12.22 -10.80
C ARG A 194 9.32 -10.69 -10.97
N LEU A 195 8.69 -10.12 -11.98
CA LEU A 195 9.08 -8.80 -12.47
C LEU A 195 8.02 -7.68 -12.48
N HIS A 196 6.85 -7.87 -11.89
CA HIS A 196 5.84 -6.79 -11.88
C HIS A 196 5.80 -5.91 -10.63
N LEU A 197 6.87 -5.91 -9.85
CA LEU A 197 6.86 -5.26 -8.55
C LEU A 197 7.86 -4.11 -8.46
N CYS A 198 7.92 -3.07 -9.04
CA CYS A 198 8.78 -1.88 -9.05
C CYS A 198 9.82 -1.84 -10.17
N ARG A 199 9.84 -0.76 -10.92
CA ARG A 199 11.00 -0.36 -11.70
C ARG A 199 12.16 -0.06 -10.75
N PRO A 200 13.43 -0.37 -11.10
CA PRO A 200 14.57 0.08 -10.33
C PRO A 200 14.50 1.61 -10.24
N VAL A 201 14.40 2.12 -9.04
CA VAL A 201 14.63 3.55 -8.81
C VAL A 201 16.13 3.67 -8.60
N PRO A 202 16.88 4.33 -9.50
CA PRO A 202 18.28 4.56 -9.26
C PRO A 202 18.43 5.31 -7.93
N PHE A 203 19.46 4.96 -7.14
CA PHE A 203 19.86 5.82 -6.03
C PHE A 203 20.07 7.21 -6.64
N PRO A 204 19.25 8.20 -6.30
CA PRO A 204 19.46 9.53 -6.84
C PRO A 204 20.82 10.01 -6.34
N GLY A 205 21.73 10.23 -7.27
CA GLY A 205 22.85 11.12 -7.01
C GLY A 205 22.28 12.48 -6.57
N PRO A 206 23.10 13.36 -5.96
CA PRO A 206 22.64 14.68 -5.57
C PRO A 206 22.24 15.46 -6.83
N GLY A 207 20.98 15.35 -7.20
CA GLY A 207 20.36 16.13 -8.27
C GLY A 207 19.79 17.43 -7.69
N PRO A 208 19.72 18.50 -8.50
CA PRO A 208 19.17 19.77 -8.04
C PRO A 208 17.72 19.58 -7.59
N ALA A 209 17.38 20.19 -6.45
CA ALA A 209 16.02 20.22 -5.93
C ALA A 209 15.05 20.73 -7.00
N PRO A 210 13.90 20.07 -7.22
CA PRO A 210 12.91 20.55 -8.16
C PRO A 210 12.41 21.91 -7.68
N ARG A 211 12.64 22.96 -8.49
CA ARG A 211 12.01 24.27 -8.30
C ARG A 211 10.53 24.13 -8.61
N GLY A 212 9.71 24.14 -7.60
CA GLY A 212 8.26 24.12 -7.72
C GLY A 212 7.64 23.39 -6.54
N SER A 213 7.62 24.03 -5.38
CA SER A 213 6.75 23.64 -4.28
C SER A 213 5.30 23.90 -4.69
N LEU A 214 4.59 22.85 -5.12
CA LEU A 214 3.14 22.86 -5.09
C LEU A 214 2.75 22.97 -3.60
N PRO A 215 1.87 23.92 -3.23
CA PRO A 215 1.38 23.97 -1.86
C PRO A 215 0.46 22.77 -1.66
N LEU A 216 1.01 21.68 -1.16
CA LEU A 216 0.23 20.63 -0.52
C LEU A 216 -0.38 21.29 0.73
N ARG A 217 -1.54 21.92 0.55
CA ARG A 217 -2.34 22.42 1.66
C ARG A 217 -2.80 21.21 2.45
N ARG A 218 -2.19 21.07 3.63
CA ARG A 218 -2.46 20.11 4.71
C ARG A 218 -1.95 18.70 4.49
N GLY A 219 -0.74 18.50 4.92
CA GLY A 219 -0.21 17.33 5.62
C GLY A 219 -0.55 15.97 5.06
N ILE A 220 0.43 15.35 4.38
CA ILE A 220 0.56 13.89 4.46
C ILE A 220 0.71 13.62 5.96
N LEU A 221 -0.41 13.35 6.64
CA LEU A 221 -0.42 12.90 8.02
C LEU A 221 0.10 11.45 8.02
N VAL A 222 1.42 11.32 8.02
CA VAL A 222 2.03 10.16 8.66
C VAL A 222 1.80 10.41 10.15
N ASN A 223 0.63 10.02 10.65
CA ASN A 223 0.35 10.08 12.07
C ASN A 223 1.19 8.98 12.73
N PRO A 224 2.28 9.30 13.44
CA PRO A 224 3.13 8.28 14.08
C PRO A 224 2.38 7.50 15.17
N ARG A 225 1.20 7.95 15.60
CA ARG A 225 0.32 7.26 16.56
C ARG A 225 -0.70 6.32 15.90
N ARG A 226 -0.77 6.23 14.57
CA ARG A 226 -1.70 5.36 13.81
C ARG A 226 -1.03 4.47 12.78
N VAL A 227 0.26 4.22 12.87
CA VAL A 227 0.88 3.05 12.23
C VAL A 227 0.55 1.84 13.09
N GLN A 228 -0.70 1.47 13.13
CA GLN A 228 -1.08 0.13 13.58
C GLN A 228 -0.81 -0.82 12.42
N MET A 229 0.41 -1.35 12.35
CA MET A 229 0.64 -2.65 11.73
C MET A 229 -0.06 -3.70 12.60
N LYS A 230 -1.34 -3.94 12.36
CA LYS A 230 -1.97 -5.17 12.86
C LYS A 230 -1.49 -6.33 11.99
N TYR A 231 -0.31 -6.83 12.29
CA TYR A 231 -0.02 -8.24 12.10
C TYR A 231 -0.83 -8.98 13.17
N LEU A 232 -1.92 -9.62 12.77
CA LEU A 232 -2.53 -10.65 13.59
C LEU A 232 -1.63 -11.88 13.45
N PRO A 233 -1.01 -12.36 14.55
CA PRO A 233 -0.33 -13.62 14.52
C PRO A 233 -1.33 -14.73 14.23
N ASN A 234 -0.94 -15.68 13.38
CA ASN A 234 -1.64 -16.96 13.28
C ASN A 234 -1.69 -17.57 14.68
N GLN A 235 -2.88 -17.70 15.23
CA GLN A 235 -3.11 -18.64 16.32
C GLN A 235 -3.53 -19.98 15.74
N PRO A 236 -3.17 -21.11 16.39
CA PRO A 236 -3.19 -22.47 15.87
C PRO A 236 -4.56 -22.99 15.46
#